data_9f92befaf14e8db200985b2f4ec1861c
#
_entry.id   9f92befaf14e8db200985b2f4ec1861c
#
_cell.length_a   1.000
_cell.length_b   1.000
_cell.length_c   1.000
_cell.angle_alpha   90.00
_cell.angle_beta   90.00
_cell.angle_gamma   90.00
#
_symmetry.space_group_name_H-M   'P 1'
#
loop_
_entity.id
_entity.type
_entity.pdbx_description
1 polymer ?
#
loop_
_entity_poly.entity_id
_entity_poly.type
_entity_poly.pdbx_seq_one_letter_code
_entity_poly.pdbx_strand_id
1 'polypeptide(L)'
;MKIIKTLTDMIEDELEGAEHYAECALMYKEDHPQLANTLYEISTQEMRHVNLLHEEVVAVIKKHREAHGEPPAAMQEIYEWVHIRQIEMAKEIKILQSQFREG
;
A
#
# COMPACT_ATOMS: atom_id res chain seq x y z
N MET A 1 -0.69 2.87 -19.44
CA MET A 1 0.78 2.99 -19.38
C MET A 1 1.39 1.81 -18.67
N LYS A 2 2.39 1.22 -19.26
CA LYS A 2 3.04 0.04 -18.66
C LYS A 2 3.69 0.34 -17.32
N ILE A 3 4.35 1.49 -17.18
CA ILE A 3 5.02 1.88 -15.94
C ILE A 3 4.03 2.05 -14.79
N ILE A 4 2.84 2.62 -15.05
CA ILE A 4 1.82 2.78 -14.03
C ILE A 4 1.29 1.42 -13.57
N LYS A 5 1.08 0.49 -14.50
CA LYS A 5 0.67 -0.88 -14.15
C LYS A 5 1.72 -1.56 -13.28
N THR A 6 2.99 -1.43 -13.64
CA THR A 6 4.10 -1.99 -12.86
C THR A 6 4.12 -1.44 -11.44
N LEU A 7 4.02 -0.12 -11.29
CA LEU A 7 4.02 0.52 -9.97
C LEU A 7 2.77 0.14 -9.16
N THR A 8 1.62 0.05 -9.82
CA THR A 8 0.37 -0.36 -9.18
C THR A 8 0.49 -1.78 -8.62
N ASP A 9 1.04 -2.71 -9.42
CA ASP A 9 1.26 -4.09 -8.99
C ASP A 9 2.23 -4.16 -7.79
N MET A 10 3.29 -3.35 -7.81
CA MET A 10 4.23 -3.26 -6.69
C MET A 10 3.57 -2.75 -5.42
N ILE A 11 2.71 -1.72 -5.53
CA ILE A 11 1.96 -1.20 -4.39
C ILE A 11 1.04 -2.28 -3.82
N GLU A 12 0.34 -3.02 -4.66
CA GLU A 12 -0.55 -4.09 -4.20
C GLU A 12 0.24 -5.18 -3.47
N ASP A 13 1.41 -5.57 -3.97
CA ASP A 13 2.27 -6.55 -3.31
C ASP A 13 2.70 -6.06 -1.92
N GLU A 14 3.08 -4.79 -1.79
CA GLU A 14 3.47 -4.21 -0.50
C GLU A 14 2.28 -4.14 0.46
N LEU A 15 1.10 -3.78 -0.03
CA LEU A 15 -0.11 -3.74 0.79
C LEU A 15 -0.48 -5.13 1.31
N GLU A 16 -0.45 -6.13 0.45
CA GLU A 16 -0.72 -7.51 0.85
C GLU A 16 0.29 -7.99 1.90
N GLY A 17 1.57 -7.67 1.71
CA GLY A 17 2.61 -7.97 2.68
C GLY A 17 2.38 -7.27 4.00
N ALA A 18 2.10 -5.97 3.98
CA ALA A 18 1.85 -5.20 5.20
C ALA A 18 0.67 -5.75 5.99
N GLU A 19 -0.41 -6.13 5.31
CA GLU A 19 -1.59 -6.74 5.94
C GLU A 19 -1.24 -8.08 6.58
N HIS A 20 -0.56 -8.94 5.83
CA HIS A 20 -0.18 -10.27 6.29
C HIS A 20 0.72 -10.19 7.54
N TYR A 21 1.73 -9.34 7.51
CA TYR A 21 2.62 -9.18 8.67
C TYR A 21 1.90 -8.58 9.86
N ALA A 22 0.96 -7.64 9.67
CA ALA A 22 0.19 -7.08 10.77
C ALA A 22 -0.74 -8.14 11.40
N GLU A 23 -1.39 -8.97 10.58
CA GLU A 23 -2.22 -10.06 11.08
C GLU A 23 -1.40 -11.08 11.87
N CYS A 24 -0.23 -11.46 11.36
CA CYS A 24 0.66 -12.37 12.07
C CYS A 24 1.19 -11.77 13.36
N ALA A 25 1.48 -10.47 13.38
CA ALA A 25 1.90 -9.78 14.59
C ALA A 25 0.84 -9.88 15.68
N LEU A 26 -0.43 -9.66 15.33
CA LEU A 26 -1.54 -9.82 16.27
C LEU A 26 -1.67 -11.26 16.75
N MET A 27 -1.53 -12.22 15.85
CA MET A 27 -1.64 -13.65 16.16
C MET A 27 -0.61 -14.10 17.20
N TYR A 28 0.63 -13.61 17.08
CA TYR A 28 1.74 -14.05 17.94
C TYR A 28 2.04 -13.10 19.10
N LYS A 29 1.23 -12.08 19.29
CA LYS A 29 1.52 -11.04 20.29
C LYS A 29 1.70 -11.56 21.68
N GLU A 30 0.86 -12.51 22.13
CA GLU A 30 0.92 -13.04 23.48
C GLU A 30 1.98 -14.12 23.66
N ASP A 31 2.04 -15.07 22.71
CA ASP A 31 2.92 -16.23 22.85
C ASP A 31 4.36 -15.97 22.43
N HIS A 32 4.56 -15.06 21.47
CA HIS A 32 5.87 -14.75 20.90
C HIS A 32 6.03 -13.24 20.72
N PRO A 33 6.09 -12.45 21.82
CA PRO A 33 6.05 -10.99 21.72
C PRO A 33 7.21 -10.38 20.93
N GLN A 34 8.39 -10.96 21.02
CA GLN A 34 9.54 -10.44 20.26
C GLN A 34 9.37 -10.65 18.77
N LEU A 35 8.91 -11.83 18.35
CA LEU A 35 8.58 -12.11 16.98
C LEU A 35 7.47 -11.17 16.49
N ALA A 36 6.42 -11.01 17.30
CA ALA A 36 5.30 -10.15 16.96
C ALA A 36 5.74 -8.70 16.73
N ASN A 37 6.63 -8.17 17.57
CA ASN A 37 7.19 -6.82 17.39
C ASN A 37 7.96 -6.70 16.07
N THR A 38 8.72 -7.71 15.71
CA THR A 38 9.46 -7.74 14.45
C THR A 38 8.51 -7.73 13.25
N LEU A 39 7.47 -8.56 13.31
CA LEU A 39 6.47 -8.63 12.24
C LEU A 39 5.70 -7.31 12.09
N TYR A 40 5.35 -6.69 13.22
CA TYR A 40 4.73 -5.36 13.22
C TYR A 40 5.63 -4.32 12.55
N GLU A 41 6.91 -4.33 12.89
CA GLU A 41 7.87 -3.40 12.31
C GLU A 41 8.01 -3.59 10.80
N ILE A 42 8.05 -4.85 10.33
CA ILE A 42 8.07 -5.14 8.91
C ILE A 42 6.81 -4.59 8.23
N SER A 43 5.64 -4.77 8.85
CA SER A 43 4.39 -4.23 8.34
C SER A 43 4.46 -2.71 8.16
N THR A 44 5.00 -1.99 9.15
CA THR A 44 5.13 -0.52 9.05
C THR A 44 6.11 -0.11 7.96
N GLN A 45 7.19 -0.87 7.77
CA GLN A 45 8.17 -0.59 6.70
C GLN A 45 7.55 -0.81 5.32
N GLU A 46 6.72 -1.83 5.16
CA GLU A 46 6.02 -2.07 3.89
C GLU A 46 5.03 -0.95 3.57
N MET A 47 4.36 -0.37 4.57
CA MET A 47 3.52 0.81 4.37
C MET A 47 4.34 2.03 3.96
N ARG A 48 5.57 2.15 4.43
CA ARG A 48 6.48 3.21 3.98
C ARG A 48 6.83 3.03 2.51
N HIS A 49 7.07 1.79 2.08
CA HIS A 49 7.31 1.48 0.67
C HIS A 49 6.10 1.84 -0.20
N VAL A 50 4.89 1.57 0.28
CA VAL A 50 3.65 1.97 -0.40
C VAL A 50 3.64 3.47 -0.65
N ASN A 51 3.97 4.27 0.35
CA ASN A 51 3.99 5.72 0.23
C ASN A 51 5.04 6.19 -0.79
N LEU A 52 6.23 5.60 -0.78
CA LEU A 52 7.28 5.92 -1.75
C LEU A 52 6.84 5.60 -3.18
N LEU A 53 6.26 4.43 -3.38
CA LEU A 53 5.78 4.01 -4.71
C LEU A 53 4.62 4.88 -5.18
N HIS A 54 3.74 5.27 -4.28
CA HIS A 54 2.62 6.17 -4.59
C HIS A 54 3.13 7.55 -5.07
N GLU A 55 4.15 8.08 -4.44
CA GLU A 55 4.78 9.33 -4.87
C GLU A 55 5.32 9.21 -6.31
N GLU A 56 5.90 8.06 -6.65
CA GLU A 56 6.38 7.80 -8.01
C GLU A 56 5.23 7.73 -9.02
N VAL A 57 4.10 7.12 -8.64
CA VAL A 57 2.91 7.08 -9.50
C VAL A 57 2.43 8.50 -9.80
N VAL A 58 2.33 9.34 -8.79
CA VAL A 58 1.91 10.75 -8.93
C VAL A 58 2.86 11.49 -9.87
N ALA A 59 4.17 11.32 -9.70
CA ALA A 59 5.18 11.97 -10.54
C ALA A 59 5.09 11.53 -12.00
N VAL A 60 4.89 10.23 -12.25
CA VAL A 60 4.77 9.69 -13.60
C VAL A 60 3.51 10.22 -14.29
N ILE A 61 2.38 10.24 -13.59
CA ILE A 61 1.11 10.76 -14.13
C ILE A 61 1.26 12.23 -14.49
N LYS A 62 1.83 13.02 -13.60
CA LYS A 62 2.05 14.45 -13.83
C LYS A 62 2.89 14.68 -15.09
N LYS A 63 4.01 13.97 -15.20
CA LYS A 63 4.90 14.08 -16.34
C LYS A 63 4.22 13.68 -17.65
N HIS A 64 3.41 12.63 -17.62
CA HIS A 64 2.65 12.17 -18.78
C HIS A 64 1.64 13.22 -19.23
N ARG A 65 0.90 13.83 -18.29
CA ARG A 65 -0.06 14.90 -18.58
C ARG A 65 0.59 16.11 -19.24
N GLU A 66 1.76 16.48 -18.75
CA GLU A 66 2.53 17.61 -19.31
C GLU A 66 2.94 17.33 -20.75
N ALA A 67 3.30 16.10 -21.07
CA ALA A 67 3.78 15.72 -22.41
C ALA A 67 2.64 15.38 -23.39
N HIS A 68 1.55 14.77 -22.93
CA HIS A 68 0.52 14.17 -23.78
C HIS A 68 -0.92 14.61 -23.47
N GLY A 69 -1.12 15.47 -22.47
CA GLY A 69 -2.45 15.86 -22.01
C GLY A 69 -3.14 14.78 -21.18
N GLU A 70 -4.45 14.96 -20.94
CA GLU A 70 -5.21 14.05 -20.10
C GLU A 70 -5.35 12.67 -20.74
N PRO A 71 -5.27 11.58 -19.95
CA PRO A 71 -5.52 10.24 -20.47
C PRO A 71 -6.99 10.05 -20.87
N PRO A 72 -7.31 9.05 -21.71
CA PRO A 72 -8.70 8.74 -22.04
C PRO A 72 -9.56 8.48 -20.80
N ALA A 73 -10.84 8.85 -20.85
CA ALA A 73 -11.76 8.73 -19.72
C ALA A 73 -11.80 7.30 -19.14
N ALA A 74 -11.79 6.28 -20.00
CA ALA A 74 -11.81 4.89 -19.54
C ALA A 74 -10.57 4.54 -18.70
N MET A 75 -9.40 5.06 -19.07
CA MET A 75 -8.18 4.85 -18.29
C MET A 75 -8.23 5.59 -16.96
N GLN A 76 -8.79 6.80 -16.94
CA GLN A 76 -8.95 7.57 -15.71
C GLN A 76 -9.84 6.82 -14.71
N GLU A 77 -10.93 6.23 -15.19
CA GLU A 77 -11.85 5.43 -14.35
C GLU A 77 -11.14 4.22 -13.73
N ILE A 78 -10.33 3.51 -14.51
CA ILE A 78 -9.58 2.35 -14.01
C ILE A 78 -8.57 2.78 -12.94
N TYR A 79 -7.81 3.84 -13.19
CA TYR A 79 -6.82 4.34 -12.23
C TYR A 79 -7.49 4.80 -10.94
N GLU A 80 -8.62 5.48 -11.05
CA GLU A 80 -9.38 5.94 -9.90
C GLU A 80 -9.90 4.78 -9.07
N TRP A 81 -10.45 3.75 -9.73
CA TRP A 81 -10.94 2.54 -9.06
C TRP A 81 -9.82 1.83 -8.30
N VAL A 82 -8.66 1.64 -8.94
CA VAL A 82 -7.49 1.02 -8.32
C VAL A 82 -7.01 1.84 -7.12
N HIS A 83 -6.96 3.16 -7.26
CA HIS A 83 -6.54 4.07 -6.19
C HIS A 83 -7.47 3.97 -4.97
N ILE A 84 -8.78 3.98 -5.19
CA ILE A 84 -9.78 3.85 -4.12
C ILE A 84 -9.58 2.52 -3.39
N ARG A 85 -9.39 1.45 -4.14
CA ARG A 85 -9.16 0.13 -3.57
C ARG A 85 -7.90 0.09 -2.69
N GLN A 86 -6.83 0.71 -3.14
CA GLN A 86 -5.58 0.80 -2.39
C GLN A 86 -5.75 1.62 -1.10
N ILE A 87 -6.51 2.71 -1.16
CA ILE A 87 -6.83 3.51 0.03
C ILE A 87 -7.60 2.67 1.05
N GLU A 88 -8.59 1.89 0.63
CA GLU A 88 -9.36 1.03 1.52
C GLU A 88 -8.48 -0.03 2.18
N MET A 89 -7.59 -0.66 1.42
CA MET A 89 -6.63 -1.63 1.98
C MET A 89 -5.69 -0.95 2.99
N ALA A 90 -5.20 0.23 2.68
CA ALA A 90 -4.33 0.98 3.59
C ALA A 90 -5.03 1.32 4.92
N LYS A 91 -6.32 1.66 4.87
CA LYS A 91 -7.11 1.91 6.09
C LYS A 91 -7.23 0.66 6.94
N GLU A 92 -7.51 -0.49 6.35
CA GLU A 92 -7.61 -1.75 7.07
C GLU A 92 -6.29 -2.12 7.73
N ILE A 93 -5.17 -1.92 7.04
CA ILE A 93 -3.84 -2.19 7.57
C ILE A 93 -3.56 -1.28 8.77
N LYS A 94 -3.91 0.00 8.68
CA LYS A 94 -3.73 0.94 9.80
C LYS A 94 -4.54 0.53 11.02
N ILE A 95 -5.73 0.00 10.82
CA ILE A 95 -6.56 -0.52 11.91
C ILE A 95 -5.86 -1.71 12.59
N LEU A 96 -5.34 -2.66 11.82
CA LEU A 96 -4.59 -3.80 12.34
C LEU A 96 -3.36 -3.36 13.14
N GLN A 97 -2.59 -2.44 12.59
CA GLN A 97 -1.41 -1.89 13.25
C GLN A 97 -1.78 -1.16 14.55
N SER A 98 -2.87 -0.42 14.53
CA SER A 98 -3.38 0.28 15.71
C SER A 98 -3.81 -0.72 16.79
N GLN A 99 -4.51 -1.78 16.43
CA GLN A 99 -4.89 -2.85 17.35
C GLN A 99 -3.66 -3.49 17.99
N PHE A 100 -2.61 -3.68 17.24
CA PHE A 100 -1.36 -4.23 17.76
C PHE A 100 -0.74 -3.31 18.81
N ARG A 101 -0.67 -2.01 18.54
CA ARG A 101 -0.07 -1.03 19.47
C ARG A 101 -0.88 -0.87 20.75
N GLU A 102 -2.20 -0.89 20.64
CA GLU A 102 -3.12 -0.60 21.75
C GLU A 102 -3.50 -1.83 22.57
N GLY A 103 -3.42 -2.97 21.95
CA GLY A 103 -3.73 -4.23 22.62
C GLY A 103 -2.62 -4.70 23.49
#